data_40931974fab95a546b535fef6a7854ef
#
_entry.id   40931974fab95a546b535fef6a7854ef
#
_cell.length_a   1.000
_cell.length_b   1.000
_cell.length_c   1.000
_cell.angle_alpha   90.00
_cell.angle_beta   90.00
_cell.angle_gamma   90.00
#
_symmetry.space_group_name_H-M   'P 1'
#
loop_
_entity.id
_entity.type
_entity.pdbx_description
1 polymer ?
#
loop_
_entity_poly.entity_id
_entity_poly.type
_entity_poly.pdbx_seq_one_letter_code
_entity_poly.pdbx_strand_id
1 'polypeptide(L)'
;MNLHADRHAPMHDRKFFIDQNIRTFQELLPDARRLGVGLMIENLPGDYNSAPQLGELLDPLPELGLHLDIGHANLQVPHNTTEEILTAYGTRLRHVHLHDNRGGHADLHLPLGSGTVDVHGAVRALKKCGYDGTITLEVFTPDKHFLKYSRDLLRQIWDE
;
A
#
# COMPACT_ATOMS: atom_id res chain seq x y z
N MET A 1 -13.19 -1.23 -0.53
CA MET A 1 -12.77 -2.57 -1.02
C MET A 1 -11.41 -2.43 -1.67
N ASN A 2 -10.42 -3.23 -1.24
CA ASN A 2 -9.09 -3.27 -1.84
C ASN A 2 -9.09 -4.17 -3.09
N LEU A 3 -8.36 -3.75 -4.12
CA LEU A 3 -8.15 -4.50 -5.35
C LEU A 3 -6.66 -4.43 -5.73
N HIS A 4 -6.11 -5.55 -6.17
CA HIS A 4 -4.81 -5.56 -6.79
C HIS A 4 -4.94 -5.32 -8.29
N ALA A 5 -4.17 -4.37 -8.80
CA ALA A 5 -4.07 -4.17 -10.23
C ALA A 5 -3.34 -5.34 -10.89
N ASP A 6 -3.79 -5.72 -12.08
CA ASP A 6 -3.16 -6.77 -12.86
C ASP A 6 -1.78 -6.30 -13.34
N ARG A 7 -0.76 -7.18 -13.28
CA ARG A 7 0.63 -6.84 -13.50
C ARG A 7 1.26 -7.56 -14.68
N HIS A 8 0.72 -8.73 -15.03
CA HIS A 8 1.39 -9.61 -15.96
C HIS A 8 0.42 -10.51 -16.73
N ALA A 9 0.53 -10.52 -18.05
CA ALA A 9 0.01 -11.58 -18.90
C ALA A 9 1.01 -11.88 -20.03
N PRO A 10 1.18 -13.15 -20.40
CA PRO A 10 2.06 -13.52 -21.50
C PRO A 10 1.72 -12.73 -22.77
N MET A 11 2.75 -12.28 -23.48
CA MET A 11 2.64 -11.61 -24.78
C MET A 11 2.01 -10.20 -24.79
N HIS A 12 1.82 -9.57 -23.64
CA HIS A 12 1.33 -8.21 -23.54
C HIS A 12 2.35 -7.29 -22.87
N ASP A 13 2.42 -6.03 -23.30
CA ASP A 13 3.27 -5.00 -22.71
C ASP A 13 2.59 -4.31 -21.52
N ARG A 14 3.36 -3.46 -20.80
CA ARG A 14 2.85 -2.72 -19.64
C ARG A 14 1.64 -1.86 -20.00
N LYS A 15 1.64 -1.21 -21.17
CA LYS A 15 0.54 -0.35 -21.59
C LYS A 15 -0.79 -1.12 -21.67
N PHE A 16 -0.76 -2.33 -22.17
CA PHE A 16 -1.95 -3.18 -22.22
C PHE A 16 -2.56 -3.38 -20.83
N PHE A 17 -1.73 -3.66 -19.79
CA PHE A 17 -2.24 -3.84 -18.43
C PHE A 17 -2.81 -2.56 -17.85
N ILE A 18 -2.12 -1.44 -18.04
CA ILE A 18 -2.61 -0.14 -17.59
C ILE A 18 -3.99 0.14 -18.19
N ASP A 19 -4.13 -0.02 -19.50
CA ASP A 19 -5.39 0.21 -20.22
C ASP A 19 -6.51 -0.74 -19.72
N GLN A 20 -6.20 -2.02 -19.47
CA GLN A 20 -7.20 -2.98 -18.98
C GLN A 20 -7.59 -2.69 -17.52
N ASN A 21 -6.64 -2.37 -16.66
CA ASN A 21 -6.94 -1.99 -15.29
C ASN A 21 -7.83 -0.73 -15.25
N ILE A 22 -7.47 0.32 -16.01
CA ILE A 22 -8.27 1.55 -16.10
C ILE A 22 -9.71 1.22 -16.55
N ARG A 23 -9.86 0.42 -17.60
CA ARG A 23 -11.20 0.01 -18.10
C ARG A 23 -11.98 -0.72 -17.02
N THR A 24 -11.36 -1.70 -16.36
CA THR A 24 -12.01 -2.46 -15.28
C THR A 24 -12.47 -1.55 -14.14
N PHE A 25 -11.64 -0.63 -13.69
CA PHE A 25 -12.04 0.31 -12.65
C PHE A 25 -13.12 1.28 -13.11
N GLN A 26 -13.09 1.75 -14.37
CA GLN A 26 -14.16 2.58 -14.94
C GLN A 26 -15.51 1.87 -14.96
N GLU A 27 -15.52 0.56 -15.20
CA GLU A 27 -16.73 -0.26 -15.16
C GLU A 27 -17.23 -0.50 -13.72
N LEU A 28 -16.32 -0.69 -12.75
CA LEU A 28 -16.66 -0.99 -11.36
C LEU A 28 -17.03 0.25 -10.53
N LEU A 29 -16.44 1.40 -10.78
CA LEU A 29 -16.62 2.60 -9.96
C LEU A 29 -18.09 3.08 -9.88
N PRO A 30 -18.89 3.08 -10.95
CA PRO A 30 -20.31 3.46 -10.88
C PRO A 30 -21.12 2.56 -9.95
N ASP A 31 -20.90 1.25 -10.00
CA ASP A 31 -21.59 0.30 -9.13
C ASP A 31 -21.13 0.40 -7.69
N ALA A 32 -19.84 0.56 -7.46
CA ALA A 32 -19.28 0.79 -6.13
C ALA A 32 -19.88 2.04 -5.49
N ARG A 33 -19.96 3.15 -6.25
CA ARG A 33 -20.62 4.39 -5.80
C ARG A 33 -22.08 4.18 -5.45
N ARG A 34 -22.84 3.48 -6.32
CA ARG A 34 -24.27 3.17 -6.09
C ARG A 34 -24.47 2.34 -4.81
N LEU A 35 -23.51 1.47 -4.48
CA LEU A 35 -23.54 0.60 -3.30
C LEU A 35 -22.92 1.25 -2.04
N GLY A 36 -22.40 2.46 -2.13
CA GLY A 36 -21.72 3.14 -1.03
C GLY A 36 -20.36 2.50 -0.67
N VAL A 37 -19.70 1.82 -1.62
CA VAL A 37 -18.41 1.14 -1.42
C VAL A 37 -17.31 1.95 -2.09
N GLY A 38 -16.29 2.38 -1.34
CA GLY A 38 -15.07 2.95 -1.92
C GLY A 38 -14.16 1.85 -2.49
N LEU A 39 -13.67 2.04 -3.72
CA LEU A 39 -12.61 1.21 -4.29
C LEU A 39 -11.24 1.82 -4.03
N MET A 40 -10.24 0.99 -3.81
CA MET A 40 -8.85 1.40 -3.65
C MET A 40 -7.91 0.36 -4.26
N ILE A 41 -6.77 0.81 -4.76
CA ILE A 41 -5.69 -0.05 -5.22
C ILE A 41 -4.54 -0.05 -4.23
N GLU A 42 -3.87 -1.17 -4.15
CA GLU A 42 -2.70 -1.38 -3.31
C GLU A 42 -1.40 -1.22 -4.11
N ASN A 43 -0.38 -0.62 -3.49
CA ASN A 43 0.96 -0.66 -4.07
C ASN A 43 1.52 -2.08 -4.00
N LEU A 44 2.08 -2.52 -5.11
CA LEU A 44 2.58 -3.89 -5.28
C LEU A 44 4.05 -3.88 -5.69
N PRO A 45 4.91 -4.71 -5.08
CA PRO A 45 6.33 -4.76 -5.41
C PRO A 45 6.59 -4.95 -6.91
N GLY A 46 7.52 -4.18 -7.46
CA GLY A 46 7.95 -4.24 -8.85
C GLY A 46 7.18 -3.32 -9.78
N ASP A 47 5.85 -3.45 -9.89
CA ASP A 47 5.08 -2.81 -10.95
C ASP A 47 4.29 -1.57 -10.53
N TYR A 48 3.86 -1.49 -9.28
CA TYR A 48 3.06 -0.39 -8.73
C TYR A 48 3.60 0.05 -7.37
N ASN A 49 4.91 0.25 -7.26
CA ASN A 49 5.59 0.49 -5.98
C ASN A 49 6.30 1.85 -5.89
N SER A 50 5.93 2.78 -6.75
CA SER A 50 6.41 4.16 -6.70
C SER A 50 5.29 5.14 -7.08
N ALA A 51 5.45 6.42 -6.74
CA ALA A 51 4.44 7.42 -7.06
C ALA A 51 4.18 7.52 -8.58
N PRO A 52 5.19 7.55 -9.48
CA PRO A 52 4.94 7.54 -10.91
C PRO A 52 4.18 6.30 -11.40
N GLN A 53 4.53 5.11 -10.89
CA GLN A 53 3.86 3.87 -11.30
C GLN A 53 2.40 3.81 -10.84
N LEU A 54 2.11 4.23 -9.61
CA LEU A 54 0.73 4.34 -9.11
C LEU A 54 -0.06 5.41 -9.84
N GLY A 55 0.60 6.48 -10.27
CA GLY A 55 -0.01 7.56 -11.04
C GLY A 55 -0.60 7.10 -12.37
N GLU A 56 0.00 6.09 -13.01
CA GLU A 56 -0.55 5.52 -14.25
C GLU A 56 -2.01 5.03 -14.08
N LEU A 57 -2.41 4.63 -12.88
CA LEU A 57 -3.78 4.21 -12.56
C LEU A 57 -4.57 5.27 -11.78
N LEU A 58 -3.92 5.96 -10.83
CA LEU A 58 -4.61 6.90 -9.97
C LEU A 58 -4.98 8.20 -10.70
N ASP A 59 -4.11 8.74 -11.56
CA ASP A 59 -4.37 10.03 -12.21
C ASP A 59 -5.58 9.99 -13.15
N PRO A 60 -5.77 8.95 -14.01
CA PRO A 60 -6.97 8.86 -14.85
C PRO A 60 -8.25 8.48 -14.09
N LEU A 61 -8.15 8.07 -12.81
CA LEU A 61 -9.25 7.55 -12.00
C LEU A 61 -9.37 8.33 -10.68
N PRO A 62 -9.89 9.57 -10.67
CA PRO A 62 -9.88 10.44 -9.49
C PRO A 62 -10.69 9.91 -8.30
N GLU A 63 -11.63 9.01 -8.50
CA GLU A 63 -12.43 8.38 -7.45
C GLU A 63 -11.76 7.15 -6.81
N LEU A 64 -10.73 6.60 -7.46
CA LEU A 64 -10.02 5.44 -6.95
C LEU A 64 -9.13 5.82 -5.78
N GLY A 65 -9.30 5.17 -4.64
CA GLY A 65 -8.50 5.39 -3.44
C GLY A 65 -7.14 4.69 -3.50
N LEU A 66 -6.26 5.08 -2.58
CA LEU A 66 -4.99 4.41 -2.32
C LEU A 66 -5.13 3.52 -1.09
N HIS A 67 -4.70 2.28 -1.20
CA HIS A 67 -4.33 1.40 -0.10
C HIS A 67 -2.80 1.32 -0.07
N LEU A 68 -2.19 1.79 0.99
CA LEU A 68 -0.74 1.76 1.12
C LEU A 68 -0.30 0.58 1.98
N ASP A 69 0.43 -0.34 1.39
CA ASP A 69 1.22 -1.33 2.12
C ASP A 69 2.66 -0.82 2.28
N ILE A 70 3.02 -0.51 3.54
CA ILE A 70 4.34 0.04 3.90
C ILE A 70 5.43 -1.03 3.79
N GLY A 71 5.10 -2.29 4.02
CA GLY A 71 6.01 -3.40 3.81
C GLY A 71 6.32 -3.60 2.33
N HIS A 72 5.31 -3.59 1.45
CA HIS A 72 5.50 -3.61 0.01
C HIS A 72 6.38 -2.45 -0.48
N ALA A 73 6.17 -1.24 0.07
CA ALA A 73 6.95 -0.06 -0.27
C ALA A 73 8.47 -0.22 -0.01
N ASN A 74 8.89 -1.24 0.73
CA ASN A 74 10.29 -1.59 1.01
C ASN A 74 10.85 -2.69 0.09
N LEU A 75 10.03 -3.26 -0.79
CA LEU A 75 10.42 -4.41 -1.62
C LEU A 75 10.73 -4.00 -3.07
N GLN A 76 11.79 -4.59 -3.63
CA GLN A 76 12.22 -4.40 -5.03
C GLN A 76 12.50 -2.93 -5.38
N VAL A 77 12.92 -2.14 -4.41
CA VAL A 77 13.25 -0.72 -4.53
C VAL A 77 14.59 -0.44 -3.84
N PRO A 78 15.33 0.60 -4.24
CA PRO A 78 16.58 0.97 -3.58
C PRO A 78 16.37 1.58 -2.18
N HIS A 79 15.19 2.16 -1.91
CA HIS A 79 14.78 2.73 -0.64
C HIS A 79 13.25 2.67 -0.53
N ASN A 80 12.73 2.66 0.70
CA ASN A 80 11.29 2.59 0.95
C ASN A 80 10.56 3.78 0.34
N THR A 81 9.52 3.52 -0.45
CA THR A 81 8.78 4.51 -1.25
C THR A 81 7.57 5.14 -0.52
N THR A 82 7.36 4.81 0.75
CA THR A 82 6.21 5.30 1.55
C THR A 82 6.07 6.81 1.51
N GLU A 83 7.14 7.57 1.79
CA GLU A 83 7.07 9.04 1.84
C GLU A 83 6.79 9.65 0.46
N GLU A 84 7.38 9.10 -0.59
CA GLU A 84 7.15 9.51 -1.97
C GLU A 84 5.68 9.31 -2.36
N ILE A 85 5.13 8.12 -2.11
CA ILE A 85 3.74 7.77 -2.42
C ILE A 85 2.77 8.67 -1.63
N LEU A 86 3.01 8.87 -0.33
CA LEU A 86 2.17 9.72 0.50
C LEU A 86 2.24 11.20 0.12
N THR A 87 3.40 11.67 -0.33
CA THR A 87 3.55 13.05 -0.84
C THR A 87 2.69 13.28 -2.07
N ALA A 88 2.63 12.31 -2.98
CA ALA A 88 1.86 12.42 -4.22
C ALA A 88 0.35 12.13 -4.02
N TYR A 89 0.02 11.10 -3.23
CA TYR A 89 -1.33 10.54 -3.17
C TYR A 89 -1.90 10.41 -1.76
N GLY A 90 -1.30 11.02 -0.74
CA GLY A 90 -1.77 10.93 0.65
C GLY A 90 -3.23 11.36 0.86
N THR A 91 -3.73 12.33 0.09
CA THR A 91 -5.14 12.75 0.13
C THR A 91 -6.11 11.67 -0.35
N ARG A 92 -5.62 10.68 -1.08
CA ARG A 92 -6.37 9.54 -1.60
C ARG A 92 -6.24 8.29 -0.74
N LEU A 93 -5.42 8.34 0.32
CA LEU A 93 -5.20 7.23 1.24
C LEU A 93 -6.50 6.83 1.95
N ARG A 94 -6.84 5.55 1.94
CA ARG A 94 -8.04 4.99 2.54
C ARG A 94 -7.75 3.90 3.57
N HIS A 95 -6.66 3.17 3.37
CA HIS A 95 -6.24 2.11 4.28
C HIS A 95 -4.73 1.93 4.23
N VAL A 96 -4.19 1.37 5.30
CA VAL A 96 -2.76 1.07 5.43
C VAL A 96 -2.58 -0.36 5.89
N HIS A 97 -1.73 -1.11 5.20
CA HIS A 97 -1.10 -2.32 5.70
C HIS A 97 0.31 -2.04 6.21
N LEU A 98 0.69 -2.75 7.25
CA LEU A 98 2.01 -2.62 7.84
C LEU A 98 2.54 -3.97 8.30
N HIS A 99 3.68 -4.33 7.77
CA HIS A 99 4.51 -5.44 8.20
C HIS A 99 5.98 -5.09 8.00
N ASP A 100 6.86 -5.84 8.61
CA ASP A 100 8.30 -5.68 8.37
C ASP A 100 8.83 -6.71 7.38
N ASN A 101 9.93 -6.41 6.73
CA ASN A 101 10.68 -7.28 5.85
C ASN A 101 12.15 -6.82 5.77
N ARG A 102 12.95 -7.49 4.97
CA ARG A 102 14.38 -7.17 4.83
C ARG A 102 14.74 -6.49 3.51
N GLY A 103 13.75 -5.97 2.80
CA GLY A 103 13.93 -5.50 1.43
C GLY A 103 14.13 -6.67 0.43
N GLY A 104 14.58 -6.33 -0.77
CA GLY A 104 14.79 -7.33 -1.84
C GLY A 104 13.48 -7.89 -2.39
N HIS A 105 13.43 -9.20 -2.65
CA HIS A 105 12.30 -9.82 -3.35
C HIS A 105 11.34 -10.61 -2.44
N ALA A 106 11.74 -10.88 -1.20
CA ALA A 106 10.97 -11.74 -0.31
C ALA A 106 10.00 -10.93 0.54
N ASP A 107 8.72 -11.14 0.29
CA ASP A 107 7.64 -10.56 1.09
C ASP A 107 7.41 -11.41 2.35
N LEU A 108 8.07 -11.03 3.44
CA LEU A 108 8.24 -11.87 4.62
C LEU A 108 7.17 -11.68 5.70
N HIS A 109 6.40 -10.60 5.66
CA HIS A 109 5.39 -10.25 6.68
C HIS A 109 5.87 -10.43 8.13
N LEU A 110 7.07 -9.92 8.43
CA LEU A 110 7.72 -10.07 9.74
C LEU A 110 7.05 -9.16 10.79
N PRO A 111 7.19 -9.51 12.08
CA PRO A 111 6.88 -8.60 13.17
C PRO A 111 7.68 -7.31 13.07
N LEU A 112 7.08 -6.19 13.47
CA LEU A 112 7.71 -4.88 13.43
C LEU A 112 9.02 -4.86 14.24
N GLY A 113 10.07 -4.26 13.67
CA GLY A 113 11.41 -4.22 14.25
C GLY A 113 12.26 -5.47 14.02
N SER A 114 11.76 -6.44 13.24
CA SER A 114 12.50 -7.67 12.88
C SER A 114 13.17 -7.60 11.51
N GLY A 115 12.95 -6.54 10.76
CA GLY A 115 13.47 -6.31 9.43
C GLY A 115 14.16 -4.96 9.29
N THR A 116 13.93 -4.29 8.15
CA THR A 116 14.59 -3.03 7.77
C THR A 116 13.61 -1.89 7.46
N VAL A 117 12.30 -2.09 7.61
CA VAL A 117 11.31 -1.03 7.41
C VAL A 117 11.48 0.06 8.48
N ASP A 118 11.67 1.31 8.08
CA ASP A 118 11.64 2.46 9.00
C ASP A 118 10.21 2.77 9.44
N VAL A 119 9.75 2.05 10.46
CA VAL A 119 8.39 2.21 11.00
C VAL A 119 8.18 3.63 11.56
N HIS A 120 9.18 4.22 12.22
CA HIS A 120 9.09 5.60 12.71
C HIS A 120 8.95 6.60 11.56
N GLY A 121 9.73 6.45 10.50
CA GLY A 121 9.63 7.28 9.30
C GLY A 121 8.26 7.16 8.63
N ALA A 122 7.75 5.93 8.51
CA ALA A 122 6.43 5.67 7.94
C ALA A 122 5.30 6.32 8.78
N VAL A 123 5.34 6.19 10.10
CA VAL A 123 4.36 6.83 11.00
C VAL A 123 4.44 8.36 10.89
N ARG A 124 5.63 8.95 10.86
CA ARG A 124 5.78 10.40 10.63
C ARG A 124 5.17 10.84 9.30
N ALA A 125 5.36 10.06 8.23
CA ALA A 125 4.81 10.36 6.91
C ALA A 125 3.26 10.25 6.91
N LEU A 126 2.68 9.27 7.60
CA LEU A 126 1.23 9.14 7.80
C LEU A 126 0.66 10.32 8.58
N LYS A 127 1.28 10.71 9.69
CA LYS A 127 0.87 11.90 10.46
C LYS A 127 0.94 13.18 9.62
N LYS A 128 2.02 13.35 8.84
CA LYS A 128 2.24 14.50 7.96
C LYS A 128 1.16 14.65 6.89
N CYS A 129 0.65 13.54 6.32
CA CYS A 129 -0.46 13.59 5.36
C CYS A 129 -1.85 13.65 6.02
N GLY A 130 -1.94 13.68 7.35
CA GLY A 130 -3.21 13.78 8.10
C GLY A 130 -4.01 12.49 8.14
N TYR A 131 -3.35 11.33 7.99
CA TYR A 131 -4.04 10.04 8.07
C TYR A 131 -4.48 9.72 9.50
N ASP A 132 -5.78 9.47 9.68
CA ASP A 132 -6.41 9.09 10.95
C ASP A 132 -7.23 7.77 10.85
N GLY A 133 -7.05 7.04 9.75
CA GLY A 133 -7.75 5.78 9.50
C GLY A 133 -7.11 4.58 10.23
N THR A 134 -7.54 3.39 9.83
CA THR A 134 -7.06 2.15 10.43
C THR A 134 -5.78 1.64 9.76
N ILE A 135 -4.89 1.07 10.56
CA ILE A 135 -3.69 0.35 10.11
C ILE A 135 -3.90 -1.14 10.43
N THR A 136 -3.86 -1.97 9.40
CA THR A 136 -3.87 -3.42 9.56
C THR A 136 -2.44 -3.94 9.64
N LEU A 137 -2.14 -4.68 10.70
CA LEU A 137 -0.86 -5.39 10.82
C LEU A 137 -0.94 -6.72 10.07
N GLU A 138 -0.26 -6.82 8.94
CA GLU A 138 -0.14 -8.06 8.17
C GLU A 138 1.07 -8.90 8.61
N VAL A 139 1.12 -9.23 9.88
CA VAL A 139 2.22 -10.01 10.47
C VAL A 139 1.84 -11.49 10.48
N PHE A 140 2.54 -12.29 9.67
CA PHE A 140 2.30 -13.73 9.54
C PHE A 140 3.26 -14.50 10.44
N THR A 141 2.76 -14.90 11.61
CA THR A 141 3.54 -15.64 12.61
C THR A 141 2.67 -16.67 13.31
N PRO A 142 3.21 -17.87 13.60
CA PRO A 142 2.51 -18.88 14.41
C PRO A 142 2.27 -18.42 15.85
N ASP A 143 3.17 -17.59 16.40
CA ASP A 143 3.07 -17.06 17.75
C ASP A 143 2.40 -15.68 17.77
N LYS A 144 1.18 -15.64 18.31
CA LYS A 144 0.40 -14.39 18.44
C LYS A 144 1.03 -13.33 19.33
N HIS A 145 2.04 -13.67 20.15
CA HIS A 145 2.77 -12.69 20.94
C HIS A 145 3.50 -11.68 20.06
N PHE A 146 4.03 -12.09 18.91
CA PHE A 146 4.66 -11.18 17.97
C PHE A 146 3.68 -10.18 17.32
N LEU A 147 2.43 -10.59 17.08
CA LEU A 147 1.41 -9.67 16.61
C LEU A 147 1.03 -8.64 17.68
N LYS A 148 0.89 -9.08 18.95
CA LYS A 148 0.66 -8.16 20.07
C LYS A 148 1.81 -7.18 20.25
N TYR A 149 3.04 -7.68 20.21
CA TYR A 149 4.23 -6.85 20.26
C TYR A 149 4.24 -5.78 19.16
N SER A 150 3.99 -6.19 17.91
CA SER A 150 3.94 -5.26 16.78
C SER A 150 2.87 -4.18 16.95
N ARG A 151 1.70 -4.55 17.47
CA ARG A 151 0.64 -3.59 17.78
C ARG A 151 1.07 -2.59 18.87
N ASP A 152 1.67 -3.08 19.94
CA ASP A 152 2.05 -2.24 21.08
C ASP A 152 3.21 -1.31 20.70
N LEU A 153 4.16 -1.80 19.90
CA LEU A 153 5.24 -0.99 19.32
C LEU A 153 4.68 0.10 18.39
N LEU A 154 3.75 -0.25 17.49
CA LEU A 154 3.14 0.74 16.60
C LEU A 154 2.41 1.85 17.37
N ARG A 155 1.67 1.49 18.44
CA ARG A 155 1.00 2.47 19.30
C ARG A 155 1.99 3.40 20.00
N GLN A 156 3.07 2.83 20.56
CA GLN A 156 4.12 3.63 21.18
C GLN A 156 4.70 4.65 20.18
N ILE A 157 5.07 4.20 18.97
CA ILE A 157 5.61 5.07 17.93
C ILE A 157 4.57 6.12 17.47
N TRP A 158 3.29 5.74 17.46
CA TRP A 158 2.23 6.69 17.09
C TRP A 158 2.05 7.79 18.12
N ASP A 159 2.23 7.50 19.41
CA ASP A 159 2.04 8.43 20.52
C ASP A 159 3.26 9.36 20.74
N GLU A 160 4.42 9.07 20.11
CA GLU A 160 5.60 9.95 20.09
C GLU A 160 5.39 11.21 19.22
#